data_99fe5bc1b276e5d6878a125e040ca53d
#
_entry.id   99fe5bc1b276e5d6878a125e040ca53d
#
_cell.length_a   1.000
_cell.length_b   1.000
_cell.length_c   1.000
_cell.angle_alpha   90.00
_cell.angle_beta   90.00
_cell.angle_gamma   90.00
#
_symmetry.space_group_name_H-M   'P 1'
#
loop_
_entity.id
_entity.type
_entity.pdbx_description
1 polymer ?
#
loop_
_entity_poly.entity_id
_entity_poly.type
_entity_poly.pdbx_seq_one_letter_code
_entity_poly.pdbx_strand_id
1 'polypeptide(L)'
;TIGKLLPLAIFLLVLLFSFKFSTFFTDFWGLKTVVKVHDTNLGGILPQVKSTMLVTLWVFTGIEGAVIVSGRAKSQKDVSKATFLGFITCLLIYTLLSLLPLGVYSQGEISKMAPPSTAAVLMDLIGNWGSVIMNLGVIIAILSSWLIWTVMLSELPFAAAKGGTFPKIFAKENKNESPSFSLLASTIVMQIILIFVHFAGNAWNMMLSIT
;
A
#
# COMPACT_ATOMS: atom_id res chain seq x y z
N THR A 1 6.69 -11.12 6.42
CA THR A 1 5.88 -11.36 5.19
C THR A 1 4.62 -12.16 5.51
N ILE A 2 4.72 -13.32 6.17
CA ILE A 2 3.55 -14.19 6.49
C ILE A 2 2.49 -13.42 7.30
N GLY A 3 2.89 -12.66 8.32
CA GLY A 3 1.95 -11.94 9.20
C GLY A 3 1.08 -10.90 8.50
N LYS A 4 1.49 -10.34 7.35
CA LYS A 4 0.66 -9.41 6.57
C LYS A 4 -0.11 -10.10 5.44
N LEU A 5 0.37 -11.22 4.94
CA LEU A 5 -0.33 -11.96 3.89
C LEU A 5 -1.47 -12.82 4.44
N LEU A 6 -1.37 -13.31 5.67
CA LEU A 6 -2.38 -14.18 6.29
C LEU A 6 -3.75 -13.49 6.43
N PRO A 7 -3.88 -12.31 7.05
CA PRO A 7 -5.17 -11.61 7.15
C PRO A 7 -5.74 -11.26 5.77
N LEU A 8 -4.87 -10.90 4.83
CA LEU A 8 -5.26 -10.61 3.46
C LEU A 8 -5.81 -11.85 2.74
N ALA A 9 -5.16 -13.01 2.92
CA ALA A 9 -5.63 -14.26 2.36
C ALA A 9 -6.99 -14.67 2.95
N ILE A 10 -7.18 -14.51 4.28
CA ILE A 10 -8.47 -14.75 4.93
C ILE A 10 -9.53 -13.83 4.33
N PHE A 11 -9.24 -12.55 4.18
CA PHE A 11 -10.15 -11.58 3.58
C PHE A 11 -10.59 -11.99 2.16
N LEU A 12 -9.62 -12.33 1.30
CA LEU A 12 -9.90 -12.76 -0.06
C LEU A 12 -10.71 -14.06 -0.11
N LEU A 13 -10.42 -15.03 0.76
CA LEU A 13 -11.16 -16.29 0.84
C LEU A 13 -12.61 -16.03 1.28
N VAL A 14 -12.84 -15.25 2.32
CA VAL A 14 -14.20 -14.92 2.78
C VAL A 14 -15.00 -14.23 1.69
N LEU A 15 -14.40 -13.27 0.98
CA LEU A 15 -15.04 -12.61 -0.15
C LEU A 15 -15.35 -13.57 -1.29
N LEU A 16 -14.43 -14.49 -1.61
CA LEU A 16 -14.61 -15.46 -2.67
C LEU A 16 -15.81 -16.38 -2.40
N PHE A 17 -15.97 -16.85 -1.14
CA PHE A 17 -17.12 -17.66 -0.74
C PHE A 17 -18.43 -16.87 -0.66
N SER A 18 -18.37 -15.59 -0.40
CA SER A 18 -19.54 -14.69 -0.30
C SER A 18 -19.91 -14.05 -1.66
N PHE A 19 -19.13 -14.30 -2.72
CA PHE A 19 -19.26 -13.66 -4.01
C PHE A 19 -20.55 -14.08 -4.75
N LYS A 20 -21.31 -13.09 -5.22
CA LYS A 20 -22.53 -13.29 -6.02
C LYS A 20 -22.40 -12.57 -7.36
N PHE A 21 -22.42 -13.34 -8.43
CA PHE A 21 -22.36 -12.80 -9.80
C PHE A 21 -23.49 -11.81 -10.10
N SER A 22 -24.68 -12.02 -9.54
CA SER A 22 -25.82 -11.10 -9.71
C SER A 22 -25.51 -9.72 -9.15
N THR A 23 -24.90 -9.62 -7.95
CA THR A 23 -24.50 -8.35 -7.34
C THR A 23 -23.41 -7.68 -8.16
N PHE A 24 -22.40 -8.45 -8.59
CA PHE A 24 -21.25 -7.97 -9.36
C PHE A 24 -21.67 -7.25 -10.66
N PHE A 25 -22.60 -7.82 -11.42
CA PHE A 25 -23.02 -7.25 -12.70
C PHE A 25 -24.16 -6.21 -12.60
N THR A 26 -24.72 -5.96 -11.41
CA THR A 26 -25.85 -5.02 -11.27
C THR A 26 -25.49 -3.59 -11.66
N ASP A 27 -24.31 -3.10 -11.24
CA ASP A 27 -23.80 -1.76 -11.58
C ASP A 27 -22.27 -1.74 -11.59
N PHE A 28 -21.66 -2.68 -12.31
CA PHE A 28 -20.19 -2.84 -12.36
C PHE A 28 -19.46 -1.56 -12.76
N TRP A 29 -20.03 -0.81 -13.70
CA TRP A 29 -19.45 0.44 -14.18
C TRP A 29 -19.79 1.66 -13.32
N GLY A 30 -20.62 1.51 -12.29
CA GLY A 30 -21.02 2.61 -11.40
C GLY A 30 -21.83 3.71 -12.10
N LEU A 31 -22.49 3.40 -13.22
CA LEU A 31 -23.23 4.40 -14.01
C LEU A 31 -24.61 4.73 -13.40
N LYS A 32 -25.17 3.82 -12.62
CA LYS A 32 -26.45 3.99 -11.92
C LYS A 32 -26.27 4.58 -10.54
N THR A 33 -25.12 4.31 -9.91
CA THR A 33 -24.80 4.79 -8.57
C THR A 33 -24.08 6.13 -8.69
N VAL A 34 -24.68 7.19 -8.16
CA VAL A 34 -24.03 8.50 -8.09
C VAL A 34 -22.99 8.47 -6.97
N VAL A 35 -21.73 8.20 -7.31
CA VAL A 35 -20.60 8.29 -6.39
C VAL A 35 -20.09 9.73 -6.39
N LYS A 36 -20.12 10.37 -5.21
CA LYS A 36 -19.55 11.70 -5.01
C LYS A 36 -18.16 11.57 -4.42
N VAL A 37 -17.18 12.12 -5.10
CA VAL A 37 -15.83 12.32 -4.56
C VAL A 37 -15.56 13.82 -4.52
N HIS A 38 -15.31 14.38 -3.35
CA HIS A 38 -15.13 15.81 -3.15
C HIS A 38 -16.23 16.68 -3.79
N ASP A 39 -17.51 16.34 -3.55
CA ASP A 39 -18.69 17.01 -4.09
C ASP A 39 -18.84 16.96 -5.62
N THR A 40 -17.99 16.25 -6.34
CA THR A 40 -18.12 16.02 -7.77
C THR A 40 -18.77 14.67 -8.08
N ASN A 41 -19.77 14.67 -8.94
CA ASN A 41 -20.39 13.45 -9.45
C ASN A 41 -19.45 12.79 -10.47
N LEU A 42 -19.02 11.57 -10.20
CA LEU A 42 -18.17 10.79 -11.10
C LEU A 42 -18.98 9.97 -12.12
N GLY A 43 -20.04 10.51 -12.67
CA GLY A 43 -21.02 9.78 -13.49
C GLY A 43 -20.49 9.03 -14.72
N GLY A 44 -19.25 9.22 -15.16
CA GLY A 44 -18.64 8.54 -16.31
C GLY A 44 -17.44 7.67 -15.93
N ILE A 45 -17.09 6.70 -16.78
CA ILE A 45 -15.94 5.81 -16.56
C ILE A 45 -14.63 6.59 -16.52
N LEU A 46 -14.41 7.52 -17.45
CA LEU A 46 -13.18 8.31 -17.53
C LEU A 46 -12.93 9.19 -16.30
N PRO A 47 -13.91 9.94 -15.76
CA PRO A 47 -13.77 10.63 -14.48
C PRO A 47 -13.44 9.68 -13.31
N GLN A 48 -14.05 8.50 -13.25
CA GLN A 48 -13.76 7.49 -12.22
C GLN A 48 -12.31 7.02 -12.30
N VAL A 49 -11.82 6.66 -13.49
CA VAL A 49 -10.41 6.27 -13.70
C VAL A 49 -9.48 7.40 -13.31
N LYS A 50 -9.75 8.64 -13.71
CA LYS A 50 -8.93 9.80 -13.36
C LYS A 50 -8.86 10.03 -11.84
N SER A 51 -9.97 9.87 -11.13
CA SER A 51 -10.03 10.07 -9.68
C SER A 51 -9.23 9.03 -8.89
N THR A 52 -9.08 7.81 -9.42
CA THR A 52 -8.33 6.73 -8.76
C THR A 52 -6.86 6.68 -9.17
N MET A 53 -6.45 7.46 -10.18
CA MET A 53 -5.13 7.35 -10.79
C MET A 53 -3.99 7.64 -9.80
N LEU A 54 -4.13 8.66 -8.95
CA LEU A 54 -3.14 8.99 -7.90
C LEU A 54 -2.97 7.84 -6.90
N VAL A 55 -4.09 7.28 -6.43
CA VAL A 55 -4.07 6.15 -5.49
C VAL A 55 -3.45 4.91 -6.14
N THR A 56 -3.75 4.66 -7.42
CA THR A 56 -3.19 3.52 -8.17
C THR A 56 -1.67 3.67 -8.35
N LEU A 57 -1.19 4.87 -8.71
CA LEU A 57 0.24 5.14 -8.81
C LEU A 57 0.93 4.92 -7.45
N TRP A 58 0.35 5.46 -6.38
CA TRP A 58 0.91 5.33 -5.03
C TRP A 58 0.98 3.88 -4.54
N VAL A 59 -0.02 3.07 -4.85
CA VAL A 59 -0.08 1.64 -4.47
C VAL A 59 1.08 0.83 -5.07
N PHE A 60 1.58 1.21 -6.24
CA PHE A 60 2.73 0.58 -6.90
C PHE A 60 4.08 1.19 -6.53
N THR A 61 4.11 2.25 -5.72
CA THR A 61 5.36 2.82 -5.16
C THR A 61 6.02 1.78 -4.26
N GLY A 62 7.35 1.61 -4.42
CA GLY A 62 8.14 0.65 -3.66
C GLY A 62 8.57 -0.59 -4.46
N ILE A 63 8.08 -0.77 -5.69
CA ILE A 63 8.57 -1.84 -6.61
C ILE A 63 10.07 -1.65 -6.88
N GLU A 64 10.53 -0.40 -6.96
CA GLU A 64 11.92 -0.01 -7.10
C GLU A 64 12.79 -0.43 -5.91
N GLY A 65 12.19 -0.77 -4.77
CA GLY A 65 12.91 -1.20 -3.57
C GLY A 65 13.79 -2.42 -3.79
N ALA A 66 13.39 -3.33 -4.67
CA ALA A 66 14.22 -4.47 -5.04
C ALA A 66 15.52 -4.02 -5.75
N VAL A 67 15.45 -2.94 -6.55
CA VAL A 67 16.63 -2.35 -7.22
C VAL A 67 17.51 -1.63 -6.21
N ILE A 68 16.93 -0.88 -5.27
CA ILE A 68 17.66 -0.15 -4.22
C ILE A 68 18.53 -1.10 -3.40
N VAL A 69 18.00 -2.27 -3.01
CA VAL A 69 18.74 -3.27 -2.24
C VAL A 69 19.50 -4.29 -3.09
N SER A 70 19.51 -4.13 -4.41
CA SER A 70 20.14 -5.07 -5.35
C SER A 70 21.65 -5.24 -5.15
N GLY A 71 22.33 -4.22 -4.64
CA GLY A 71 23.76 -4.27 -4.28
C GLY A 71 24.10 -5.31 -3.22
N ARG A 72 23.11 -5.74 -2.42
CA ARG A 72 23.24 -6.79 -1.39
C ARG A 72 22.78 -8.17 -1.88
N ALA A 73 22.30 -8.29 -3.10
CA ALA A 73 21.82 -9.54 -3.68
C ALA A 73 22.98 -10.38 -4.23
N LYS A 74 22.86 -11.71 -4.13
CA LYS A 74 23.87 -12.63 -4.68
C LYS A 74 23.92 -12.64 -6.21
N SER A 75 22.81 -12.32 -6.88
CA SER A 75 22.70 -12.36 -8.33
C SER A 75 21.69 -11.30 -8.84
N GLN A 76 22.06 -10.58 -9.89
CA GLN A 76 21.17 -9.62 -10.56
C GLN A 76 19.98 -10.32 -11.26
N LYS A 77 20.17 -11.57 -11.73
CA LYS A 77 19.08 -12.36 -12.32
C LYS A 77 18.00 -12.66 -11.29
N ASP A 78 18.40 -12.95 -10.04
CA ASP A 78 17.46 -13.22 -8.95
C ASP A 78 16.67 -11.95 -8.58
N VAL A 79 17.31 -10.78 -8.60
CA VAL A 79 16.64 -9.49 -8.38
C VAL A 79 15.56 -9.27 -9.43
N SER A 80 15.90 -9.38 -10.72
CA SER A 80 14.94 -9.18 -11.81
C SER A 80 13.77 -10.15 -11.74
N LYS A 81 14.04 -11.42 -11.47
CA LYS A 81 13.00 -12.45 -11.31
C LYS A 81 12.11 -12.17 -10.11
N ALA A 82 12.69 -11.82 -8.97
CA ALA A 82 11.94 -11.50 -7.75
C ALA A 82 11.07 -10.25 -7.94
N THR A 83 11.59 -9.20 -8.60
CA THR A 83 10.84 -7.98 -8.92
C THR A 83 9.64 -8.29 -9.82
N PHE A 84 9.86 -9.04 -10.89
CA PHE A 84 8.79 -9.42 -11.82
C PHE A 84 7.71 -10.25 -11.14
N LEU A 85 8.10 -11.30 -10.41
CA LEU A 85 7.15 -12.15 -9.68
C LEU A 85 6.41 -11.37 -8.58
N GLY A 86 7.12 -10.47 -7.88
CA GLY A 86 6.52 -9.57 -6.90
C GLY A 86 5.48 -8.67 -7.53
N PHE A 87 5.80 -8.04 -8.66
CA PHE A 87 4.87 -7.18 -9.39
C PHE A 87 3.59 -7.93 -9.82
N ILE A 88 3.73 -9.08 -10.46
CA ILE A 88 2.58 -9.88 -10.89
C ILE A 88 1.73 -10.33 -9.70
N THR A 89 2.37 -10.75 -8.60
CA THR A 89 1.65 -11.15 -7.38
C THR A 89 0.88 -9.99 -6.78
N CYS A 90 1.49 -8.81 -6.67
CA CYS A 90 0.82 -7.60 -6.18
C CYS A 90 -0.34 -7.19 -7.09
N LEU A 91 -0.13 -7.17 -8.40
CA LEU A 91 -1.16 -6.84 -9.39
C LEU A 91 -2.38 -7.77 -9.24
N LEU A 92 -2.14 -9.07 -9.11
CA LEU A 92 -3.21 -10.06 -8.94
C LEU A 92 -3.97 -9.83 -7.63
N ILE A 93 -3.26 -9.66 -6.51
CA ILE A 93 -3.86 -9.40 -5.20
C ILE A 93 -4.68 -8.11 -5.23
N TYR A 94 -4.15 -7.01 -5.77
CA TYR A 94 -4.85 -5.73 -5.84
C TYR A 94 -6.08 -5.79 -6.74
N THR A 95 -6.00 -6.52 -7.86
CA THR A 95 -7.15 -6.78 -8.72
C THR A 95 -8.25 -7.53 -7.96
N LEU A 96 -7.91 -8.59 -7.24
CA LEU A 96 -8.88 -9.33 -6.43
C LEU A 96 -9.48 -8.49 -5.31
N LEU A 97 -8.65 -7.71 -4.61
CA LEU A 97 -9.11 -6.79 -3.56
C LEU A 97 -10.07 -5.72 -4.07
N SER A 98 -9.90 -5.29 -5.32
CA SER A 98 -10.77 -4.30 -5.94
C SER A 98 -12.07 -4.90 -6.49
N LEU A 99 -12.02 -6.10 -7.04
CA LEU A 99 -13.17 -6.71 -7.72
C LEU A 99 -14.06 -7.55 -6.80
N LEU A 100 -13.49 -8.34 -5.88
CA LEU A 100 -14.29 -9.25 -5.05
C LEU A 100 -15.32 -8.54 -4.16
N PRO A 101 -15.03 -7.39 -3.54
CA PRO A 101 -16.04 -6.67 -2.76
C PRO A 101 -17.29 -6.28 -3.56
N LEU A 102 -17.14 -5.99 -4.87
CA LEU A 102 -18.25 -5.66 -5.76
C LEU A 102 -19.21 -6.84 -6.00
N GLY A 103 -18.77 -8.06 -5.76
CA GLY A 103 -19.63 -9.23 -5.80
C GLY A 103 -20.41 -9.49 -4.51
N VAL A 104 -20.09 -8.76 -3.44
CA VAL A 104 -20.74 -8.88 -2.13
C VAL A 104 -21.62 -7.66 -1.84
N TYR A 105 -21.12 -6.48 -2.16
CA TYR A 105 -21.77 -5.20 -1.89
C TYR A 105 -21.95 -4.39 -3.17
N SER A 106 -22.98 -3.57 -3.21
CA SER A 106 -23.13 -2.54 -4.23
C SER A 106 -22.09 -1.41 -4.05
N GLN A 107 -21.75 -0.70 -5.11
CA GLN A 107 -20.83 0.44 -5.02
C GLN A 107 -21.30 1.51 -4.01
N GLY A 108 -22.61 1.74 -3.92
CA GLY A 108 -23.20 2.68 -2.99
C GLY A 108 -23.03 2.26 -1.51
N GLU A 109 -23.02 0.98 -1.21
CA GLU A 109 -22.74 0.45 0.12
C GLU A 109 -21.25 0.57 0.45
N ILE A 110 -20.36 0.18 -0.47
CA ILE A 110 -18.90 0.30 -0.28
C ILE A 110 -18.50 1.76 -0.03
N SER A 111 -19.08 2.71 -0.76
CA SER A 111 -18.75 4.14 -0.61
C SER A 111 -19.11 4.74 0.75
N LYS A 112 -20.02 4.11 1.50
CA LYS A 112 -20.45 4.53 2.84
C LYS A 112 -19.70 3.85 3.97
N MET A 113 -18.89 2.83 3.67
CA MET A 113 -18.14 2.10 4.69
C MET A 113 -17.05 2.99 5.31
N ALA A 114 -17.01 3.00 6.64
CA ALA A 114 -15.96 3.72 7.38
C ALA A 114 -14.59 3.03 7.21
N PRO A 115 -13.50 3.77 7.06
CA PRO A 115 -12.15 3.20 7.07
C PRO A 115 -11.80 2.58 8.46
N PRO A 116 -11.09 1.44 8.51
CA PRO A 116 -10.66 0.61 7.38
C PRO A 116 -11.79 -0.28 6.86
N SER A 117 -12.23 -0.05 5.64
CA SER A 117 -13.38 -0.76 5.03
C SER A 117 -13.21 -2.28 5.00
N THR A 118 -11.99 -2.80 4.90
CA THR A 118 -11.70 -4.24 4.95
C THR A 118 -12.10 -4.87 6.29
N ALA A 119 -11.89 -4.17 7.40
CA ALA A 119 -12.33 -4.64 8.73
C ALA A 119 -13.85 -4.59 8.87
N ALA A 120 -14.50 -3.56 8.33
CA ALA A 120 -15.96 -3.45 8.31
C ALA A 120 -16.61 -4.58 7.49
N VAL A 121 -16.06 -4.88 6.31
CA VAL A 121 -16.51 -5.99 5.45
C VAL A 121 -16.38 -7.35 6.16
N LEU A 122 -15.25 -7.64 6.80
CA LEU A 122 -15.10 -8.90 7.52
C LEU A 122 -16.00 -8.97 8.77
N MET A 123 -16.21 -7.85 9.45
CA MET A 123 -17.15 -7.79 10.58
C MET A 123 -18.57 -8.14 10.14
N ASP A 124 -19.01 -7.65 9.00
CA ASP A 124 -20.33 -7.92 8.45
C ASP A 124 -20.50 -9.39 8.02
N LEU A 125 -19.45 -9.99 7.41
CA LEU A 125 -19.51 -11.32 6.84
C LEU A 125 -19.30 -12.45 7.88
N ILE A 126 -18.38 -12.27 8.83
CA ILE A 126 -17.99 -13.31 9.81
C ILE A 126 -18.05 -12.84 11.27
N GLY A 127 -18.66 -11.67 11.50
CA GLY A 127 -18.87 -11.11 12.84
C GLY A 127 -17.63 -10.44 13.43
N ASN A 128 -17.68 -10.16 14.74
CA ASN A 128 -16.65 -9.41 15.46
C ASN A 128 -15.23 -9.98 15.31
N TRP A 129 -15.08 -11.29 15.20
CA TRP A 129 -13.79 -11.94 15.00
C TRP A 129 -13.13 -11.51 13.69
N GLY A 130 -13.92 -11.27 12.63
CA GLY A 130 -13.42 -10.76 11.35
C GLY A 130 -12.73 -9.41 11.50
N SER A 131 -13.35 -8.49 12.22
CA SER A 131 -12.78 -7.18 12.51
C SER A 131 -11.49 -7.29 13.35
N VAL A 132 -11.47 -8.13 14.37
CA VAL A 132 -10.27 -8.33 15.22
C VAL A 132 -9.10 -8.87 14.39
N ILE A 133 -9.32 -9.92 13.62
CA ILE A 133 -8.29 -10.53 12.76
C ILE A 133 -7.72 -9.49 11.78
N MET A 134 -8.60 -8.72 11.13
CA MET A 134 -8.18 -7.73 10.15
C MET A 134 -7.42 -6.57 10.78
N ASN A 135 -7.89 -6.03 11.91
CA ASN A 135 -7.23 -4.94 12.61
C ASN A 135 -5.84 -5.35 13.14
N LEU A 136 -5.71 -6.54 13.73
CA LEU A 136 -4.41 -7.08 14.14
C LEU A 136 -3.48 -7.27 12.93
N GLY A 137 -4.02 -7.79 11.82
CA GLY A 137 -3.29 -7.94 10.57
C GLY A 137 -2.78 -6.62 10.02
N VAL A 138 -3.60 -5.57 10.04
CA VAL A 138 -3.22 -4.21 9.63
C VAL A 138 -2.10 -3.65 10.52
N ILE A 139 -2.18 -3.81 11.83
CA ILE A 139 -1.13 -3.37 12.77
C ILE A 139 0.19 -4.06 12.45
N ILE A 140 0.20 -5.38 12.30
CA ILE A 140 1.39 -6.16 11.95
C ILE A 140 1.93 -5.75 10.57
N ALA A 141 1.06 -5.49 9.60
CA ALA A 141 1.44 -5.05 8.26
C ALA A 141 2.10 -3.67 8.29
N ILE A 142 1.53 -2.71 9.04
CA ILE A 142 2.09 -1.37 9.20
C ILE A 142 3.47 -1.41 9.85
N LEU A 143 3.63 -2.12 10.98
CA LEU A 143 4.91 -2.24 11.67
C LEU A 143 5.97 -2.89 10.77
N SER A 144 5.61 -3.95 10.05
CA SER A 144 6.51 -4.63 9.11
C SER A 144 6.91 -3.72 7.94
N SER A 145 5.97 -2.94 7.40
CA SER A 145 6.22 -2.01 6.31
C SER A 145 7.09 -0.85 6.76
N TRP A 146 6.84 -0.31 7.94
CA TRP A 146 7.68 0.74 8.51
C TRP A 146 9.15 0.31 8.59
N LEU A 147 9.42 -0.89 9.10
CA LEU A 147 10.80 -1.40 9.16
C LEU A 147 11.44 -1.48 7.76
N ILE A 148 10.73 -2.02 6.78
CA ILE A 148 11.24 -2.14 5.40
C ILE A 148 11.53 -0.77 4.80
N TRP A 149 10.62 0.19 4.92
CA TRP A 149 10.79 1.56 4.42
C TRP A 149 11.94 2.28 5.10
N THR A 150 12.13 2.08 6.42
CA THR A 150 13.28 2.65 7.15
C THR A 150 14.60 2.15 6.57
N VAL A 151 14.70 0.86 6.27
CA VAL A 151 15.90 0.28 5.62
C VAL A 151 16.10 0.87 4.21
N MET A 152 15.06 0.90 3.39
CA MET A 152 15.15 1.41 2.02
C MET A 152 15.54 2.88 1.96
N LEU A 153 14.93 3.72 2.80
CA LEU A 153 15.23 5.16 2.88
C LEU A 153 16.65 5.44 3.39
N SER A 154 17.23 4.54 4.19
CA SER A 154 18.62 4.66 4.62
C SER A 154 19.62 4.16 3.56
N GLU A 155 19.25 3.15 2.80
CA GLU A 155 20.11 2.56 1.76
C GLU A 155 20.29 3.46 0.55
N LEU A 156 19.27 4.23 0.18
CA LEU A 156 19.31 5.10 -1.00
C LEU A 156 20.41 6.17 -0.93
N PRO A 157 20.45 7.07 0.10
CA PRO A 157 21.52 8.05 0.22
C PRO A 157 22.90 7.41 0.49
N PHE A 158 22.94 6.26 1.12
CA PHE A 158 24.15 5.47 1.34
C PHE A 158 24.75 4.98 0.00
N ALA A 159 23.95 4.36 -0.85
CA ALA A 159 24.39 3.89 -2.17
C ALA A 159 24.82 5.07 -3.07
N ALA A 160 24.08 6.18 -3.03
CA ALA A 160 24.45 7.40 -3.76
C ALA A 160 25.78 7.99 -3.26
N ALA A 161 26.05 7.96 -1.95
CA ALA A 161 27.31 8.43 -1.40
C ALA A 161 28.50 7.50 -1.75
N LYS A 162 28.28 6.19 -1.79
CA LYS A 162 29.27 5.23 -2.29
C LYS A 162 29.54 5.41 -3.79
N GLY A 163 28.54 5.78 -4.58
CA GLY A 163 28.65 6.14 -5.98
C GLY A 163 29.26 7.53 -6.26
N GLY A 164 29.54 8.32 -5.22
CA GLY A 164 30.16 9.64 -5.36
C GLY A 164 29.19 10.78 -5.73
N THR A 165 27.91 10.51 -5.82
CA THR A 165 26.86 11.51 -6.17
C THR A 165 26.24 12.19 -4.93
N PHE A 166 26.60 11.75 -3.73
CA PHE A 166 26.09 12.28 -2.46
C PHE A 166 27.24 12.51 -1.46
N PRO A 167 27.05 13.34 -0.41
CA PRO A 167 28.13 13.63 0.55
C PRO A 167 28.68 12.36 1.21
N LYS A 168 30.01 12.23 1.27
CA LYS A 168 30.73 11.04 1.78
C LYS A 168 30.34 10.63 3.22
N ILE A 169 29.79 11.54 4.01
CA ILE A 169 29.36 11.23 5.38
C ILE A 169 28.23 10.18 5.40
N PHE A 170 27.39 10.14 4.36
CA PHE A 170 26.33 9.14 4.23
C PHE A 170 26.86 7.74 3.89
N ALA A 171 28.08 7.62 3.42
CA ALA A 171 28.73 6.32 3.18
C ALA A 171 29.34 5.69 4.44
N LYS A 172 29.18 6.30 5.63
CA LYS A 172 29.69 5.73 6.89
C LYS A 172 28.90 4.50 7.32
N GLU A 173 29.61 3.41 7.55
CA GLU A 173 29.09 2.16 8.09
C GLU A 173 29.51 1.98 9.55
N ASN A 174 28.70 1.26 10.31
CA ASN A 174 29.07 0.80 11.64
C ASN A 174 29.82 -0.55 11.58
N LYS A 175 30.18 -1.12 12.74
CA LYS A 175 30.89 -2.42 12.85
C LYS A 175 30.13 -3.60 12.23
N ASN A 176 28.82 -3.45 12.00
CA ASN A 176 27.94 -4.47 11.42
C ASN A 176 27.57 -4.14 9.95
N GLU A 177 28.38 -3.33 9.27
CA GLU A 177 28.18 -2.93 7.87
C GLU A 177 26.83 -2.23 7.61
N SER A 178 26.24 -1.61 8.64
CA SER A 178 24.98 -0.86 8.50
C SER A 178 25.26 0.62 8.28
N PRO A 179 24.49 1.32 7.41
CA PRO A 179 24.68 2.72 7.05
C PRO A 179 24.21 3.65 8.17
N SER A 180 25.00 3.76 9.26
CA SER A 180 24.59 4.40 10.51
C SER A 180 24.20 5.87 10.37
N PHE A 181 24.99 6.68 9.66
CA PHE A 181 24.68 8.08 9.47
C PHE A 181 23.46 8.27 8.55
N SER A 182 23.40 7.51 7.46
CA SER A 182 22.28 7.54 6.54
C SER A 182 20.97 7.18 7.24
N LEU A 183 20.99 6.14 8.08
CA LEU A 183 19.84 5.71 8.87
C LEU A 183 19.37 6.81 9.84
N LEU A 184 20.30 7.43 10.57
CA LEU A 184 19.97 8.51 11.51
C LEU A 184 19.38 9.72 10.77
N ALA A 185 20.02 10.17 9.71
CA ALA A 185 19.56 11.31 8.92
C ALA A 185 18.17 11.08 8.30
N SER A 186 17.95 9.92 7.68
CA SER A 186 16.63 9.54 7.13
C SER A 186 15.56 9.48 8.20
N THR A 187 15.88 8.94 9.38
CA THR A 187 14.94 8.88 10.51
C THR A 187 14.57 10.27 11.00
N ILE A 188 15.54 11.19 11.13
CA ILE A 188 15.27 12.58 11.54
C ILE A 188 14.34 13.26 10.52
N VAL A 189 14.62 13.11 9.21
CA VAL A 189 13.77 13.70 8.16
C VAL A 189 12.36 13.13 8.22
N MET A 190 12.21 11.80 8.40
CA MET A 190 10.90 11.18 8.59
C MET A 190 10.14 11.74 9.78
N GLN A 191 10.81 11.98 10.92
CA GLN A 191 10.17 12.56 12.10
C GLN A 191 9.72 14.00 11.85
N ILE A 192 10.53 14.81 11.18
CA ILE A 192 10.17 16.17 10.80
C ILE A 192 8.91 16.17 9.91
N ILE A 193 8.90 15.33 8.88
CA ILE A 193 7.73 15.18 7.99
C ILE A 193 6.50 14.75 8.78
N LEU A 194 6.63 13.80 9.69
CA LEU A 194 5.53 13.30 10.52
C LEU A 194 4.94 14.38 11.42
N ILE A 195 5.78 15.26 11.97
CA ILE A 195 5.33 16.42 12.74
C ILE A 195 4.53 17.37 11.83
N PHE A 196 5.02 17.68 10.63
CA PHE A 196 4.27 18.52 9.68
C PHE A 196 2.92 17.92 9.31
N VAL A 197 2.89 16.61 9.02
CA VAL A 197 1.67 15.87 8.69
C VAL A 197 0.66 15.89 9.84
N HIS A 198 1.13 15.84 11.09
CA HIS A 198 0.25 15.89 12.26
C HIS A 198 -0.55 17.20 12.33
N PHE A 199 0.04 18.31 11.89
CA PHE A 199 -0.64 19.62 11.84
C PHE A 199 -1.47 19.82 10.56
N ALA A 200 -1.35 18.95 9.57
CA ALA A 200 -2.16 19.00 8.35
C ALA A 200 -3.55 18.40 8.64
N GLY A 201 -4.60 19.14 8.39
CA GLY A 201 -5.97 18.72 8.68
C GLY A 201 -6.42 17.45 7.90
N ASN A 202 -5.75 17.13 6.80
CA ASN A 202 -5.96 15.91 6.02
C ASN A 202 -4.62 15.32 5.57
N ALA A 203 -4.00 14.57 6.49
CA ALA A 203 -2.68 13.97 6.29
C ALA A 203 -2.60 13.05 5.06
N TRP A 204 -3.65 12.27 4.79
CA TRP A 204 -3.70 11.35 3.67
C TRP A 204 -3.66 12.07 2.31
N ASN A 205 -4.53 13.06 2.12
CA ASN A 205 -4.57 13.82 0.89
C ASN A 205 -3.29 14.65 0.67
N MET A 206 -2.72 15.18 1.75
CA MET A 206 -1.43 15.88 1.69
C MET A 206 -0.32 14.93 1.21
N MET A 207 -0.22 13.73 1.76
CA MET A 207 0.79 12.75 1.35
C MET A 207 0.60 12.33 -0.11
N LEU A 208 -0.62 12.05 -0.55
CA LEU A 208 -0.91 11.72 -1.95
C LEU A 208 -0.53 12.83 -2.94
N SER A 209 -0.64 14.09 -2.53
CA SER A 209 -0.30 15.23 -3.41
C SER A 209 1.21 15.49 -3.52
N ILE A 210 2.02 14.95 -2.61
CA ILE A 210 3.48 15.09 -2.61
C ILE A 210 4.17 13.96 -3.40
N THR A 211 3.50 12.82 -3.54
CA THR A 211 4.02 11.64 -4.24
C THR A 211 3.79 11.72 -5.74
#